data_e8423e63fcbd8d3a1b41616d7508b795
#
_entry.id   e8423e63fcbd8d3a1b41616d7508b795
#
_cell.length_a   1.000
_cell.length_b   1.000
_cell.length_c   1.000
_cell.angle_alpha   90.00
_cell.angle_beta   90.00
_cell.angle_gamma   90.00
#
_symmetry.space_group_name_H-M   'P 1'
#
loop_
_entity.id
_entity.type
_entity.pdbx_description
1 polymer ?
#
loop_
_entity_poly.entity_id
_entity_poly.type
_entity_poly.pdbx_seq_one_letter_code
_entity_poly.pdbx_strand_id
1 'polypeptide(L)'
;VHRNGKFYLYYGDANSGGIGVAVSDLPTGPYIDNHDRPVVGMDTPGVLLYDENNRCIKNKKGVPGAISGSENWGMWCFDPCVFVDDDGQAYMYLGGAHPDNSRIIKLKENMTEVDGSAVKPNTPGFFEASFVHKYRGKYYFSYAGHYFGKPANIEYVMSDKPMEGFRNPGVILPNPPVNDGFNNHHSIFQFKGEWYIAYHNRKVAYENNEQDQRSREYMRSVCIDRLFHNEDGTVQTVEVTRDGLEQLKNVDPYRRNEAETMAKGYGIDTEFKARGCSDRIVTSIHNGDYLKIRGVDFKNGG
;
A
#
# COMPACT_ATOMS: atom_id res chain seq x y z
N VAL A 1 0.32 4.13 -11.07
CA VAL A 1 0.55 5.56 -11.38
C VAL A 1 0.18 5.83 -12.83
N HIS A 2 -0.40 6.99 -13.13
CA HIS A 2 -0.74 7.42 -14.49
C HIS A 2 0.13 8.63 -14.88
N ARG A 3 0.74 8.58 -16.05
CA ARG A 3 1.51 9.69 -16.64
C ARG A 3 1.60 9.54 -18.16
N ASN A 4 1.49 10.66 -18.88
CA ASN A 4 1.65 10.71 -20.35
C ASN A 4 0.76 9.70 -21.09
N GLY A 5 -0.48 9.47 -20.62
CA GLY A 5 -1.43 8.53 -21.22
C GLY A 5 -1.13 7.05 -20.96
N LYS A 6 -0.14 6.74 -20.15
CA LYS A 6 0.24 5.36 -19.77
C LYS A 6 0.01 5.12 -18.27
N PHE A 7 -0.29 3.87 -17.92
CA PHE A 7 -0.39 3.38 -16.54
C PHE A 7 0.83 2.53 -16.21
N TYR A 8 1.44 2.81 -15.06
CA TYR A 8 2.65 2.13 -14.60
C TYR A 8 2.35 1.41 -13.30
N LEU A 9 2.62 0.11 -13.27
CA LEU A 9 2.51 -0.77 -12.10
C LEU A 9 3.92 -1.15 -11.65
N TYR A 10 4.35 -0.60 -10.52
CA TYR A 10 5.62 -0.97 -9.90
C TYR A 10 5.39 -2.10 -8.91
N TYR A 11 6.31 -3.05 -8.88
CA TYR A 11 6.19 -4.23 -8.04
C TYR A 11 7.56 -4.70 -7.55
N GLY A 12 7.58 -5.29 -6.35
CA GLY A 12 8.78 -5.97 -5.84
C GLY A 12 8.93 -7.32 -6.52
N ASP A 13 10.09 -7.58 -7.10
CA ASP A 13 10.44 -8.88 -7.66
C ASP A 13 11.34 -9.63 -6.68
N ALA A 14 10.78 -10.64 -6.03
CA ALA A 14 11.52 -11.47 -5.07
C ALA A 14 12.66 -12.27 -5.72
N ASN A 15 12.62 -12.54 -7.02
CA ASN A 15 13.65 -13.30 -7.71
C ASN A 15 14.88 -12.44 -8.02
N SER A 16 14.67 -11.20 -8.47
CA SER A 16 15.76 -10.27 -8.75
C SER A 16 16.21 -9.46 -7.55
N GLY A 17 15.41 -9.44 -6.47
CA GLY A 17 15.65 -8.60 -5.30
C GLY A 17 15.55 -7.11 -5.61
N GLY A 18 14.77 -6.73 -6.61
CA GLY A 18 14.59 -5.37 -7.09
C GLY A 18 13.13 -4.98 -7.31
N ILE A 19 12.93 -3.83 -7.92
CA ILE A 19 11.61 -3.29 -8.27
C ILE A 19 11.47 -3.27 -9.79
N GLY A 20 10.49 -4.02 -10.29
CA GLY A 20 10.09 -4.02 -11.69
C GLY A 20 9.02 -2.98 -11.99
N VAL A 21 8.76 -2.74 -13.27
CA VAL A 21 7.68 -1.90 -13.76
C VAL A 21 6.99 -2.52 -14.96
N ALA A 22 5.69 -2.72 -14.87
CA ALA A 22 4.85 -3.10 -16.00
C ALA A 22 4.02 -1.91 -16.47
N VAL A 23 3.82 -1.79 -17.77
CA VAL A 23 3.18 -0.64 -18.42
C VAL A 23 1.93 -1.06 -19.17
N SER A 24 0.89 -0.23 -19.14
CA SER A 24 -0.36 -0.44 -19.87
C SER A 24 -0.90 0.88 -20.45
N ASP A 25 -1.70 0.75 -21.50
CA ASP A 25 -2.50 1.86 -22.04
C ASP A 25 -3.84 2.03 -21.29
N LEU A 26 -4.24 1.05 -20.50
CA LEU A 26 -5.50 1.05 -19.76
C LEU A 26 -5.26 0.80 -18.26
N PRO A 27 -6.07 1.41 -17.37
CA PRO A 27 -5.92 1.19 -15.93
C PRO A 27 -6.16 -0.27 -15.50
N THR A 28 -6.91 -1.01 -16.29
CA THR A 28 -7.25 -2.43 -16.07
C THR A 28 -6.24 -3.39 -16.71
N GLY A 29 -5.22 -2.89 -17.40
CA GLY A 29 -4.25 -3.71 -18.12
C GLY A 29 -4.71 -4.08 -19.53
N PRO A 30 -4.05 -5.05 -20.19
CA PRO A 30 -2.94 -5.82 -19.63
C PRO A 30 -1.69 -4.98 -19.35
N TYR A 31 -1.04 -5.24 -18.22
CA TYR A 31 0.25 -4.67 -17.89
C TYR A 31 1.36 -5.58 -18.39
N ILE A 32 2.33 -5.02 -19.08
CA ILE A 32 3.44 -5.77 -19.69
C ILE A 32 4.75 -5.20 -19.17
N ASP A 33 5.59 -6.05 -18.61
CA ASP A 33 6.97 -5.74 -18.31
C ASP A 33 7.86 -6.26 -19.43
N ASN A 34 8.53 -5.34 -20.14
CA ASN A 34 9.46 -5.61 -21.23
C ASN A 34 10.91 -5.25 -20.84
N HIS A 35 11.21 -5.14 -19.54
CA HIS A 35 12.52 -4.74 -19.07
C HIS A 35 13.34 -5.97 -18.67
N ASP A 36 14.61 -6.02 -19.13
CA ASP A 36 15.53 -7.13 -18.83
C ASP A 36 16.08 -7.08 -17.39
N ARG A 37 15.82 -5.99 -16.67
CA ARG A 37 16.32 -5.78 -15.31
C ARG A 37 15.38 -4.88 -14.50
N PRO A 38 15.42 -4.96 -13.16
CA PRO A 38 14.68 -4.05 -12.28
C PRO A 38 14.98 -2.57 -12.56
N VAL A 39 13.99 -1.71 -12.37
CA VAL A 39 14.15 -0.25 -12.38
C VAL A 39 15.03 0.20 -11.21
N VAL A 40 14.85 -0.42 -10.05
CA VAL A 40 15.67 -0.22 -8.86
C VAL A 40 16.15 -1.57 -8.35
N GLY A 41 17.44 -1.72 -8.17
CA GLY A 41 18.08 -2.91 -7.61
C GLY A 41 19.16 -2.54 -6.60
N MET A 42 19.89 -3.54 -6.10
CA MET A 42 20.98 -3.33 -5.14
C MET A 42 22.16 -2.57 -5.74
N ASP A 43 22.32 -2.60 -7.06
CA ASP A 43 23.33 -1.88 -7.84
C ASP A 43 22.94 -0.42 -8.12
N THR A 44 21.69 -0.04 -7.84
CA THR A 44 21.24 1.35 -7.99
C THR A 44 22.00 2.27 -7.03
N PRO A 45 22.61 3.37 -7.53
CA PRO A 45 23.37 4.30 -6.69
C PRO A 45 22.55 4.80 -5.50
N GLY A 46 23.14 4.77 -4.30
CA GLY A 46 22.50 5.21 -3.03
C GLY A 46 21.55 4.20 -2.39
N VAL A 47 21.24 3.09 -3.04
CA VAL A 47 20.46 2.00 -2.42
C VAL A 47 21.27 1.34 -1.32
N LEU A 48 22.47 0.86 -1.63
CA LEU A 48 23.42 0.43 -0.61
C LEU A 48 24.18 1.63 -0.06
N LEU A 49 24.50 1.60 1.23
CA LEU A 49 25.28 2.63 1.90
C LEU A 49 26.73 2.20 2.04
N TYR A 50 27.63 3.17 1.98
CA TYR A 50 29.07 2.98 2.07
C TYR A 50 29.65 3.86 3.19
N ASP A 51 30.67 3.36 3.87
CA ASP A 51 31.41 4.11 4.88
C ASP A 51 32.39 5.12 4.25
N GLU A 52 33.08 5.88 5.07
CA GLU A 52 34.09 6.87 4.66
C GLU A 52 35.27 6.27 3.85
N ASN A 53 35.51 4.97 3.97
CA ASN A 53 36.51 4.23 3.23
C ASN A 53 35.94 3.54 1.98
N ASN A 54 34.75 3.92 1.53
CA ASN A 54 34.03 3.33 0.39
C ASN A 54 33.80 1.83 0.51
N ARG A 55 33.61 1.30 1.74
CA ARG A 55 33.25 -0.09 1.98
C ARG A 55 31.74 -0.18 2.20
N CYS A 56 31.10 -1.10 1.50
CA CYS A 56 29.68 -1.34 1.68
C CYS A 56 29.35 -1.68 3.15
N ILE A 57 28.43 -0.92 3.72
CA ILE A 57 27.95 -1.13 5.09
C ILE A 57 27.13 -2.43 5.11
N LYS A 58 27.45 -3.32 6.06
CA LYS A 58 26.85 -4.64 6.18
C LYS A 58 26.32 -4.85 7.61
N ASN A 59 25.32 -5.70 7.74
CA ASN A 59 24.88 -6.15 9.05
C ASN A 59 25.93 -7.06 9.71
N LYS A 60 25.67 -7.50 10.94
CA LYS A 60 26.60 -8.37 11.70
C LYS A 60 26.90 -9.72 11.01
N LYS A 61 26.06 -10.21 10.11
CA LYS A 61 26.27 -11.42 9.31
C LYS A 61 26.92 -11.16 7.95
N GLY A 62 27.32 -9.94 7.67
CA GLY A 62 27.97 -9.57 6.42
C GLY A 62 27.03 -9.33 5.26
N VAL A 63 25.71 -9.28 5.49
CA VAL A 63 24.71 -8.97 4.46
C VAL A 63 24.66 -7.46 4.23
N PRO A 64 24.73 -6.97 2.98
CA PRO A 64 24.59 -5.56 2.67
C PRO A 64 23.26 -4.97 3.15
N GLY A 65 23.28 -3.75 3.69
CA GLY A 65 22.07 -3.04 4.13
C GLY A 65 22.09 -2.60 5.57
N ALA A 66 20.97 -2.75 6.28
CA ALA A 66 20.76 -2.19 7.60
C ALA A 66 21.90 -2.44 8.60
N ILE A 67 22.31 -1.39 9.27
CA ILE A 67 23.49 -1.36 10.15
C ILE A 67 23.15 -1.78 11.57
N SER A 68 21.92 -1.53 12.03
CA SER A 68 21.56 -1.64 13.44
C SER A 68 20.46 -2.67 13.67
N GLY A 69 20.71 -3.60 14.57
CA GLY A 69 19.69 -4.37 15.28
C GLY A 69 19.23 -5.68 14.62
N SER A 70 19.29 -5.85 13.32
CA SER A 70 18.92 -7.10 12.68
C SER A 70 20.15 -7.91 12.29
N GLU A 71 20.29 -9.11 12.83
CA GLU A 71 21.36 -10.03 12.45
C GLU A 71 21.06 -10.76 11.14
N ASN A 72 19.81 -10.75 10.67
CA ASN A 72 19.34 -11.64 9.61
C ASN A 72 18.88 -10.93 8.33
N TRP A 73 18.66 -9.61 8.36
CA TRP A 73 17.97 -8.89 7.31
C TRP A 73 18.86 -7.80 6.72
N GLY A 74 19.08 -7.85 5.42
CA GLY A 74 19.78 -6.82 4.67
C GLY A 74 18.82 -5.77 4.08
N MET A 75 19.30 -4.98 3.13
CA MET A 75 18.46 -4.08 2.34
C MET A 75 17.47 -4.91 1.49
N TRP A 76 16.22 -4.50 1.51
CA TRP A 76 15.19 -4.96 0.58
C TRP A 76 14.74 -3.80 -0.30
N CYS A 77 14.90 -3.96 -1.62
CA CYS A 77 14.22 -3.12 -2.60
C CYS A 77 12.79 -3.63 -2.73
N PHE A 78 11.88 -3.09 -1.93
CA PHE A 78 10.56 -3.65 -1.70
C PHE A 78 9.50 -2.56 -1.54
N ASP A 79 8.21 -2.91 -1.67
CA ASP A 79 7.04 -2.07 -1.45
C ASP A 79 7.16 -0.66 -2.04
N PRO A 80 7.27 -0.53 -3.37
CA PRO A 80 7.42 0.76 -4.02
C PRO A 80 6.13 1.57 -4.00
N CYS A 81 6.23 2.84 -3.65
CA CYS A 81 5.21 3.85 -3.92
C CYS A 81 5.79 4.91 -4.84
N VAL A 82 5.16 5.14 -5.98
CA VAL A 82 5.57 6.21 -6.90
C VAL A 82 4.58 7.37 -6.84
N PHE A 83 5.11 8.55 -6.63
CA PHE A 83 4.41 9.82 -6.57
C PHE A 83 4.89 10.73 -7.69
N VAL A 84 3.97 11.29 -8.45
CA VAL A 84 4.24 12.34 -9.44
C VAL A 84 3.85 13.67 -8.83
N ASP A 85 4.81 14.56 -8.69
CA ASP A 85 4.60 15.88 -8.08
C ASP A 85 3.95 16.87 -9.05
N ASP A 86 3.56 18.02 -8.54
CA ASP A 86 2.86 19.08 -9.31
C ASP A 86 3.73 19.64 -10.46
N ASP A 87 5.05 19.58 -10.34
CA ASP A 87 5.99 19.96 -11.40
C ASP A 87 6.23 18.84 -12.44
N GLY A 88 5.59 17.69 -12.24
CA GLY A 88 5.74 16.51 -13.09
C GLY A 88 6.94 15.62 -12.75
N GLN A 89 7.78 15.96 -11.77
CA GLN A 89 8.85 15.07 -11.33
C GLN A 89 8.26 13.87 -10.57
N ALA A 90 8.66 12.67 -10.97
CA ALA A 90 8.27 11.44 -10.28
C ALA A 90 9.35 11.00 -9.29
N TYR A 91 8.89 10.53 -8.13
CA TYR A 91 9.72 10.01 -7.05
C TYR A 91 9.23 8.62 -6.65
N MET A 92 10.14 7.68 -6.43
CA MET A 92 9.84 6.37 -5.87
C MET A 92 10.33 6.31 -4.43
N TYR A 93 9.42 5.93 -3.53
CA TYR A 93 9.66 5.63 -2.13
C TYR A 93 9.62 4.13 -1.95
N LEU A 94 10.63 3.55 -1.32
CA LEU A 94 10.78 2.09 -1.26
C LEU A 94 11.58 1.65 -0.05
N GLY A 95 11.58 0.37 0.20
CA GLY A 95 12.45 -0.27 1.16
C GLY A 95 11.72 -1.29 2.03
N GLY A 96 12.47 -2.04 2.80
CA GLY A 96 11.89 -2.99 3.72
C GLY A 96 12.90 -3.62 4.67
N ALA A 97 12.37 -4.32 5.64
CA ALA A 97 13.06 -5.14 6.61
C ALA A 97 13.76 -4.43 7.76
N HIS A 98 13.99 -3.12 7.70
CA HIS A 98 14.69 -2.42 8.80
C HIS A 98 14.51 -0.89 8.72
N PRO A 99 14.54 -0.17 9.86
CA PRO A 99 14.44 1.29 9.91
C PRO A 99 15.44 2.05 9.03
N ASP A 100 16.60 1.49 8.76
CA ASP A 100 17.61 2.11 7.91
C ASP A 100 17.44 1.84 6.41
N ASN A 101 16.44 1.07 6.03
CA ASN A 101 16.26 0.59 4.64
C ASN A 101 15.31 1.42 3.78
N SER A 102 14.71 2.48 4.32
CA SER A 102 13.91 3.38 3.49
C SER A 102 14.78 4.15 2.49
N ARG A 103 14.28 4.30 1.25
CA ARG A 103 14.95 5.05 0.19
C ARG A 103 13.96 5.89 -0.59
N ILE A 104 14.45 7.00 -1.12
CA ILE A 104 13.71 7.82 -2.08
C ILE A 104 14.62 8.07 -3.27
N ILE A 105 14.12 7.87 -4.49
CA ILE A 105 14.85 8.10 -5.71
C ILE A 105 13.96 8.79 -6.75
N LYS A 106 14.54 9.66 -7.56
CA LYS A 106 13.86 10.24 -8.72
C LYS A 106 13.73 9.22 -9.84
N LEU A 107 12.65 9.31 -10.57
CA LEU A 107 12.49 8.63 -11.85
C LEU A 107 12.68 9.62 -13.00
N LYS A 108 13.23 9.15 -14.11
CA LYS A 108 13.25 9.89 -15.37
C LYS A 108 11.83 10.06 -15.91
N GLU A 109 11.69 10.93 -16.89
CA GLU A 109 10.39 11.22 -17.52
C GLU A 109 9.71 9.98 -18.12
N ASN A 110 10.51 9.01 -18.60
CA ASN A 110 9.99 7.74 -19.14
C ASN A 110 9.37 6.82 -18.07
N MET A 111 9.51 7.12 -16.79
CA MET A 111 8.98 6.35 -15.65
C MET A 111 9.57 4.94 -15.47
N THR A 112 10.50 4.52 -16.30
CA THR A 112 11.08 3.17 -16.29
C THR A 112 12.57 3.16 -15.95
N GLU A 113 13.14 4.33 -15.71
CA GLU A 113 14.53 4.51 -15.31
C GLU A 113 14.67 5.47 -14.14
N VAL A 114 15.69 5.25 -13.31
CA VAL A 114 16.04 6.16 -12.23
C VAL A 114 16.85 7.36 -12.72
N ASP A 115 16.72 8.49 -12.02
CA ASP A 115 17.49 9.71 -12.23
C ASP A 115 18.33 10.02 -10.99
N GLY A 116 19.64 9.83 -11.10
CA GLY A 116 20.60 10.08 -10.04
C GLY A 116 20.69 8.96 -9.00
N SER A 117 20.89 9.33 -7.74
CA SER A 117 21.12 8.41 -6.63
C SER A 117 19.95 8.43 -5.64
N ALA A 118 19.65 7.28 -5.05
CA ALA A 118 18.71 7.19 -3.94
C ALA A 118 19.26 7.93 -2.70
N VAL A 119 18.36 8.51 -1.93
CA VAL A 119 18.65 9.09 -0.62
C VAL A 119 18.00 8.27 0.47
N LYS A 120 18.59 8.27 1.66
CA LYS A 120 18.02 7.69 2.87
C LYS A 120 17.30 8.79 3.65
N PRO A 121 15.96 8.80 3.73
CA PRO A 121 15.23 9.73 4.58
C PRO A 121 15.35 9.38 6.07
N ASN A 122 14.99 10.31 6.92
CA ASN A 122 14.82 10.05 8.34
C ASN A 122 13.41 9.50 8.60
N THR A 123 13.29 8.18 8.80
CA THR A 123 12.03 7.45 8.98
C THR A 123 12.14 6.55 10.21
N PRO A 124 12.03 7.10 11.42
CA PRO A 124 12.16 6.32 12.64
C PRO A 124 11.08 5.22 12.68
N GLY A 125 11.48 4.01 13.06
CA GLY A 125 10.58 2.88 13.15
C GLY A 125 10.14 2.26 11.81
N PHE A 126 10.61 2.76 10.67
CA PHE A 126 10.26 2.21 9.36
C PHE A 126 10.51 0.69 9.29
N PHE A 127 9.55 -0.01 8.69
CA PHE A 127 9.73 -1.43 8.41
C PHE A 127 9.47 -1.75 6.93
N GLU A 128 8.28 -1.38 6.39
CA GLU A 128 7.89 -1.63 5.00
C GLU A 128 6.67 -0.76 4.61
N ALA A 129 5.99 -1.08 3.51
CA ALA A 129 4.74 -0.46 3.07
C ALA A 129 4.85 1.04 2.82
N SER A 130 5.87 1.45 2.09
CA SER A 130 6.09 2.85 1.71
C SER A 130 4.87 3.44 1.00
N PHE A 131 4.42 4.60 1.47
CA PHE A 131 3.39 5.39 0.80
C PHE A 131 3.67 6.88 0.95
N VAL A 132 3.29 7.67 -0.03
CA VAL A 132 3.43 9.13 0.05
C VAL A 132 2.17 9.83 -0.47
N HIS A 133 1.77 10.88 0.22
CA HIS A 133 0.77 11.82 -0.25
C HIS A 133 1.21 13.25 0.01
N LYS A 134 0.60 14.21 -0.68
CA LYS A 134 0.86 15.64 -0.53
C LYS A 134 -0.40 16.35 -0.05
N TYR A 135 -0.26 17.17 0.98
CA TYR A 135 -1.34 18.00 1.50
C TYR A 135 -0.82 19.39 1.85
N ARG A 136 -1.44 20.44 1.31
CA ARG A 136 -1.07 21.86 1.51
C ARG A 136 0.44 22.10 1.33
N GLY A 137 1.03 21.53 0.26
CA GLY A 137 2.44 21.71 -0.08
C GLY A 137 3.43 20.90 0.76
N LYS A 138 2.96 20.11 1.73
CA LYS A 138 3.80 19.21 2.53
C LYS A 138 3.70 17.78 2.03
N TYR A 139 4.80 17.06 2.11
CA TYR A 139 4.92 15.64 1.77
C TYR A 139 4.84 14.81 3.05
N TYR A 140 4.02 13.78 3.01
CA TYR A 140 3.84 12.83 4.10
C TYR A 140 4.31 11.48 3.62
N PHE A 141 5.45 11.03 4.14
CA PHE A 141 5.93 9.69 3.91
C PHE A 141 5.42 8.80 5.02
N SER A 142 4.47 7.93 4.71
CA SER A 142 3.87 6.98 5.65
C SER A 142 4.32 5.55 5.35
N TYR A 143 4.34 4.71 6.37
CA TYR A 143 4.90 3.37 6.31
C TYR A 143 4.38 2.49 7.45
N ALA A 144 4.47 1.17 7.30
CA ALA A 144 4.32 0.26 8.42
C ALA A 144 5.56 0.35 9.31
N GLY A 145 5.36 0.65 10.59
CA GLY A 145 6.43 0.87 11.55
C GLY A 145 6.41 -0.08 12.73
N HIS A 146 7.54 -0.13 13.43
CA HIS A 146 7.70 -0.82 14.70
C HIS A 146 7.30 -2.32 14.70
N TYR A 147 7.52 -3.01 13.59
CA TYR A 147 7.15 -4.43 13.44
C TYR A 147 7.84 -5.34 14.47
N PHE A 148 9.11 -5.09 14.79
CA PHE A 148 9.86 -5.96 15.70
C PHE A 148 9.42 -5.82 17.16
N GLY A 149 8.65 -6.82 17.63
CA GLY A 149 8.17 -6.90 19.01
C GLY A 149 7.07 -5.92 19.38
N LYS A 150 6.47 -5.25 18.40
CA LYS A 150 5.32 -4.35 18.56
C LYS A 150 4.33 -4.54 17.42
N PRO A 151 3.05 -4.21 17.65
CA PRO A 151 2.06 -4.19 16.57
C PRO A 151 2.48 -3.24 15.44
N ALA A 152 2.27 -3.65 14.19
CA ALA A 152 2.58 -2.84 13.02
C ALA A 152 1.58 -1.70 12.87
N ASN A 153 1.97 -0.49 13.28
CA ASN A 153 1.20 0.73 13.05
C ASN A 153 1.49 1.26 11.65
N ILE A 154 0.59 2.08 11.11
CA ILE A 154 0.93 3.01 10.03
C ILE A 154 1.41 4.31 10.66
N GLU A 155 2.68 4.60 10.46
CA GLU A 155 3.36 5.78 10.96
C GLU A 155 3.71 6.72 9.80
N TYR A 156 4.07 7.96 10.09
CA TYR A 156 4.50 8.90 9.07
C TYR A 156 5.55 9.87 9.57
N VAL A 157 6.25 10.46 8.65
CA VAL A 157 7.06 11.67 8.79
C VAL A 157 6.66 12.67 7.73
N MET A 158 6.86 13.95 7.99
CA MET A 158 6.46 15.02 7.06
C MET A 158 7.63 15.93 6.71
N SER A 159 7.57 16.53 5.52
CA SER A 159 8.59 17.44 5.01
C SER A 159 7.99 18.49 4.09
N ASP A 160 8.71 19.60 3.89
CA ASP A 160 8.42 20.60 2.86
C ASP A 160 9.06 20.23 1.50
N LYS A 161 9.85 19.15 1.45
CA LYS A 161 10.56 18.67 0.27
C LYS A 161 10.35 17.17 0.05
N PRO A 162 10.29 16.68 -1.20
CA PRO A 162 9.96 15.28 -1.49
C PRO A 162 11.04 14.27 -1.12
N MET A 163 12.31 14.69 -0.98
CA MET A 163 13.43 13.75 -0.77
C MET A 163 14.19 13.94 0.53
N GLU A 164 13.98 15.04 1.24
CA GLU A 164 14.79 15.40 2.41
C GLU A 164 13.97 16.15 3.47
N GLY A 165 14.55 16.34 4.67
CA GLY A 165 13.95 17.16 5.72
C GLY A 165 12.78 16.52 6.44
N PHE A 166 12.58 15.22 6.30
CA PHE A 166 11.52 14.50 6.99
C PHE A 166 11.69 14.51 8.50
N ARG A 167 10.64 14.94 9.21
CA ARG A 167 10.58 15.14 10.66
C ARG A 167 9.15 15.00 11.17
N ASN A 168 8.95 15.23 12.46
CA ASN A 168 7.66 15.20 13.14
C ASN A 168 6.95 13.85 12.93
N PRO A 169 7.51 12.75 13.47
CA PRO A 169 6.89 11.44 13.35
C PRO A 169 5.55 11.41 14.11
N GLY A 170 4.59 10.69 13.53
CA GLY A 170 3.28 10.45 14.13
C GLY A 170 2.72 9.11 13.73
N VAL A 171 1.61 8.73 14.37
CA VAL A 171 0.85 7.51 14.06
C VAL A 171 -0.44 7.91 13.35
N ILE A 172 -0.61 7.44 12.12
CA ILE A 172 -1.87 7.60 11.36
C ILE A 172 -2.89 6.56 11.83
N LEU A 173 -2.48 5.29 11.83
CA LEU A 173 -3.33 4.16 12.16
C LEU A 173 -2.60 3.22 13.12
N PRO A 174 -3.01 3.13 14.38
CA PRO A 174 -2.58 2.04 15.25
C PRO A 174 -2.93 0.70 14.62
N ASN A 175 -2.21 -0.36 14.99
CA ASN A 175 -2.55 -1.69 14.46
C ASN A 175 -4.05 -1.96 14.63
N PRO A 176 -4.81 -2.13 13.53
CA PRO A 176 -6.27 -2.17 13.62
C PRO A 176 -6.76 -3.40 14.38
N PRO A 177 -7.96 -3.36 14.96
CA PRO A 177 -8.55 -4.52 15.59
C PRO A 177 -8.61 -5.72 14.64
N VAL A 178 -8.42 -6.93 15.18
CA VAL A 178 -8.46 -8.19 14.40
C VAL A 178 -7.39 -8.19 13.29
N ASN A 179 -6.23 -7.67 13.61
CA ASN A 179 -5.04 -7.76 12.75
C ASN A 179 -3.90 -8.34 13.58
N ASP A 180 -3.59 -9.60 13.42
CA ASP A 180 -2.68 -10.39 14.28
C ASP A 180 -1.23 -9.86 14.34
N GLY A 181 -1.03 -8.61 13.97
CA GLY A 181 0.21 -7.85 14.17
C GLY A 181 1.33 -8.17 13.19
N PHE A 182 1.06 -8.94 12.16
CA PHE A 182 2.12 -9.41 11.25
C PHE A 182 2.53 -8.40 10.20
N ASN A 183 1.59 -7.67 9.62
CA ASN A 183 1.86 -6.54 8.74
C ASN A 183 0.66 -5.61 8.64
N ASN A 184 0.92 -4.40 8.18
CA ASN A 184 -0.12 -3.41 7.94
C ASN A 184 0.28 -2.59 6.71
N HIS A 185 -0.57 -2.62 5.68
CA HIS A 185 -0.38 -1.85 4.46
C HIS A 185 -1.54 -0.89 4.27
N HIS A 186 -1.28 0.23 3.60
CA HIS A 186 -2.28 1.28 3.44
C HIS A 186 -2.11 2.03 2.13
N SER A 187 -3.14 2.79 1.80
CA SER A 187 -3.13 3.79 0.74
C SER A 187 -3.95 4.99 1.19
N ILE A 188 -3.45 6.20 0.98
CA ILE A 188 -4.14 7.44 1.33
C ILE A 188 -4.53 8.14 0.03
N PHE A 189 -5.81 8.51 -0.08
CA PHE A 189 -6.32 9.10 -1.31
C PHE A 189 -7.41 10.14 -1.02
N GLN A 190 -7.59 11.03 -1.98
CA GLN A 190 -8.68 12.00 -1.95
C GLN A 190 -9.80 11.57 -2.88
N PHE A 191 -11.03 11.63 -2.39
CA PHE A 191 -12.22 11.37 -3.18
C PHE A 191 -13.32 12.37 -2.83
N LYS A 192 -13.86 13.05 -3.84
CA LYS A 192 -14.89 14.11 -3.69
C LYS A 192 -14.52 15.18 -2.66
N GLY A 193 -13.25 15.57 -2.60
CA GLY A 193 -12.75 16.61 -1.71
C GLY A 193 -12.37 16.13 -0.29
N GLU A 194 -12.75 14.93 0.09
CA GLU A 194 -12.46 14.32 1.39
C GLU A 194 -11.28 13.36 1.31
N TRP A 195 -10.53 13.22 2.41
CA TRP A 195 -9.40 12.31 2.51
C TRP A 195 -9.80 10.99 3.17
N TYR A 196 -9.22 9.91 2.68
CA TYR A 196 -9.47 8.55 3.12
C TYR A 196 -8.17 7.78 3.25
N ILE A 197 -8.19 6.78 4.13
CA ILE A 197 -7.17 5.74 4.21
C ILE A 197 -7.83 4.38 3.93
N ALA A 198 -7.30 3.65 2.95
CA ALA A 198 -7.59 2.24 2.77
C ALA A 198 -6.49 1.43 3.45
N TYR A 199 -6.85 0.40 4.16
CA TYR A 199 -5.93 -0.49 4.89
C TYR A 199 -6.53 -1.89 5.00
N HIS A 200 -5.92 -2.79 5.74
CA HIS A 200 -6.47 -4.12 5.90
C HIS A 200 -6.46 -4.61 7.36
N ASN A 201 -7.32 -5.57 7.65
CA ASN A 201 -7.30 -6.42 8.82
C ASN A 201 -7.61 -7.88 8.43
N ARG A 202 -8.00 -8.74 9.39
CA ARG A 202 -8.37 -10.16 9.16
C ARG A 202 -9.83 -10.45 9.53
N LYS A 203 -10.67 -9.43 9.59
CA LYS A 203 -12.04 -9.55 10.10
C LYS A 203 -12.86 -10.62 9.38
N VAL A 204 -12.79 -10.69 8.05
CA VAL A 204 -13.54 -11.68 7.26
C VAL A 204 -13.08 -13.10 7.57
N ALA A 205 -11.79 -13.33 7.72
CA ALA A 205 -11.26 -14.65 8.09
C ALA A 205 -11.78 -15.10 9.47
N TYR A 206 -11.81 -14.20 10.45
CA TYR A 206 -12.37 -14.49 11.77
C TYR A 206 -13.88 -14.73 11.73
N GLU A 207 -14.61 -13.93 10.97
CA GLU A 207 -16.07 -14.11 10.81
C GLU A 207 -16.43 -15.41 10.09
N ASN A 208 -15.57 -15.88 9.20
CA ASN A 208 -15.71 -17.17 8.52
C ASN A 208 -15.15 -18.35 9.34
N ASN A 209 -14.77 -18.08 10.60
CA ASN A 209 -14.26 -19.09 11.53
C ASN A 209 -13.02 -19.84 11.04
N GLU A 210 -12.12 -19.14 10.32
CA GLU A 210 -10.85 -19.72 9.90
C GLU A 210 -9.98 -20.04 11.12
N GLN A 211 -9.70 -21.31 11.34
CA GLN A 211 -8.97 -21.80 12.52
C GLN A 211 -7.46 -21.81 12.31
N ASP A 212 -7.00 -22.00 11.08
CA ASP A 212 -5.57 -21.99 10.79
C ASP A 212 -4.99 -20.57 10.86
N GLN A 213 -4.12 -20.36 11.84
CA GLN A 213 -3.47 -19.06 12.05
C GLN A 213 -2.68 -18.61 10.82
N ARG A 214 -1.96 -19.52 10.17
CA ARG A 214 -1.15 -19.21 9.00
C ARG A 214 -2.02 -18.75 7.82
N SER A 215 -3.15 -19.42 7.61
CA SER A 215 -4.12 -19.01 6.60
C SER A 215 -4.66 -17.60 6.91
N ARG A 216 -5.03 -17.34 8.17
CA ARG A 216 -5.52 -16.00 8.58
C ARG A 216 -4.50 -14.88 8.31
N GLU A 217 -3.22 -15.13 8.50
CA GLU A 217 -2.16 -14.13 8.24
C GLU A 217 -2.19 -13.58 6.80
N TYR A 218 -2.62 -14.40 5.85
CA TYR A 218 -2.69 -14.05 4.43
C TYR A 218 -4.09 -13.64 3.95
N MET A 219 -5.12 -13.84 4.74
CA MET A 219 -6.50 -13.45 4.41
C MET A 219 -6.78 -12.01 4.83
N ARG A 220 -6.57 -11.08 3.93
CA ARG A 220 -6.73 -9.65 4.18
C ARG A 220 -8.13 -9.16 3.80
N SER A 221 -8.76 -8.45 4.71
CA SER A 221 -10.03 -7.76 4.51
C SER A 221 -9.78 -6.29 4.28
N VAL A 222 -10.32 -5.71 3.23
CA VAL A 222 -10.19 -4.27 2.95
C VAL A 222 -11.02 -3.47 3.93
N CYS A 223 -10.40 -2.46 4.52
CA CYS A 223 -11.02 -1.46 5.39
C CYS A 223 -10.79 -0.07 4.80
N ILE A 224 -11.73 0.83 4.98
CA ILE A 224 -11.62 2.23 4.56
C ILE A 224 -12.23 3.11 5.62
N ASP A 225 -11.48 4.12 6.08
CA ASP A 225 -11.94 5.14 7.01
C ASP A 225 -11.56 6.55 6.54
N ARG A 226 -12.17 7.58 7.13
CA ARG A 226 -11.82 8.97 6.87
C ARG A 226 -10.48 9.31 7.49
N LEU A 227 -9.71 10.15 6.82
CA LEU A 227 -8.45 10.69 7.30
C LEU A 227 -8.55 12.21 7.43
N PHE A 228 -8.10 12.74 8.55
CA PHE A 228 -8.13 14.17 8.82
C PHE A 228 -6.75 14.71 9.11
N HIS A 229 -6.51 15.93 8.63
CA HIS A 229 -5.33 16.72 8.96
C HIS A 229 -5.70 17.81 9.95
N ASN A 230 -4.85 18.04 10.94
CA ASN A 230 -4.96 19.15 11.87
C ASN A 230 -4.58 20.48 11.18
N GLU A 231 -4.88 21.59 11.84
CA GLU A 231 -4.53 22.93 11.32
C GLU A 231 -3.02 23.13 11.14
N ASP A 232 -2.21 22.53 12.02
CA ASP A 232 -0.75 22.53 11.95
C ASP A 232 -0.17 21.61 10.86
N GLY A 233 -1.03 20.84 10.19
CA GLY A 233 -0.69 19.89 9.14
C GLY A 233 -0.37 18.49 9.66
N THR A 234 -0.38 18.23 10.95
CA THR A 234 -0.24 16.84 11.44
C THR A 234 -1.47 16.01 11.08
N VAL A 235 -1.30 14.71 10.95
CA VAL A 235 -2.40 13.77 10.66
C VAL A 235 -3.04 13.33 11.97
N GLN A 236 -4.36 13.37 12.04
CA GLN A 236 -5.10 12.81 13.15
C GLN A 236 -5.02 11.29 13.13
N THR A 237 -4.89 10.67 14.30
CA THR A 237 -5.01 9.21 14.41
C THR A 237 -6.40 8.77 13.95
N VAL A 238 -6.43 7.82 13.02
CA VAL A 238 -7.67 7.34 12.40
C VAL A 238 -8.50 6.58 13.43
N GLU A 239 -9.77 6.94 13.53
CA GLU A 239 -10.76 6.19 14.25
C GLU A 239 -11.27 5.04 13.37
N VAL A 240 -10.88 3.82 13.73
CA VAL A 240 -11.26 2.61 13.00
C VAL A 240 -12.74 2.34 13.17
N THR A 241 -13.50 2.41 12.08
CA THR A 241 -14.93 2.12 12.13
C THR A 241 -15.20 0.62 11.95
N ARG A 242 -16.32 0.17 12.53
CA ARG A 242 -16.76 -1.22 12.38
C ARG A 242 -17.41 -1.50 11.02
N ASP A 243 -18.15 -0.53 10.54
CA ASP A 243 -19.04 -0.68 9.39
C ASP A 243 -18.52 0.01 8.13
N GLY A 244 -17.36 0.68 8.22
CA GLY A 244 -16.77 1.44 7.14
C GLY A 244 -17.49 2.77 6.90
N LEU A 245 -17.31 3.29 5.69
CA LEU A 245 -17.88 4.59 5.29
C LEU A 245 -19.38 4.50 5.02
N GLU A 246 -20.05 5.65 5.14
CA GLU A 246 -21.43 5.79 4.66
C GLU A 246 -21.50 5.59 3.15
N GLN A 247 -22.56 4.92 2.70
CA GLN A 247 -22.80 4.77 1.27
C GLN A 247 -23.11 6.12 0.63
N LEU A 248 -22.46 6.38 -0.50
CA LEU A 248 -22.71 7.60 -1.27
C LEU A 248 -24.10 7.64 -1.90
N LYS A 249 -24.69 6.47 -2.15
CA LYS A 249 -25.99 6.30 -2.77
C LYS A 249 -26.60 4.96 -2.32
N ASN A 250 -27.86 5.00 -1.98
CA ASN A 250 -28.62 3.79 -1.69
C ASN A 250 -28.81 2.92 -2.95
N VAL A 251 -28.85 1.62 -2.74
CA VAL A 251 -29.14 0.65 -3.79
C VAL A 251 -30.64 0.66 -4.09
N ASP A 252 -31.00 0.88 -5.34
CA ASP A 252 -32.39 0.79 -5.82
C ASP A 252 -32.70 -0.68 -6.15
N PRO A 253 -33.52 -1.39 -5.34
CA PRO A 253 -33.81 -2.80 -5.58
C PRO A 253 -34.71 -3.05 -6.79
N TYR A 254 -35.31 -2.00 -7.36
CA TYR A 254 -36.16 -2.09 -8.54
C TYR A 254 -35.38 -1.93 -9.86
N ARG A 255 -34.04 -1.88 -9.77
CA ARG A 255 -33.14 -1.89 -10.93
C ARG A 255 -32.24 -3.12 -10.87
N ARG A 256 -31.65 -3.48 -12.00
CA ARG A 256 -30.61 -4.49 -12.02
C ARG A 256 -29.43 -4.04 -11.15
N ASN A 257 -29.04 -4.92 -10.23
CA ASN A 257 -27.83 -4.79 -9.42
C ASN A 257 -27.00 -6.06 -9.63
N GLU A 258 -25.71 -5.88 -9.86
CA GLU A 258 -24.80 -7.01 -10.04
C GLU A 258 -24.51 -7.67 -8.68
N ALA A 259 -24.64 -8.99 -8.62
CA ALA A 259 -24.54 -9.75 -7.37
C ALA A 259 -23.13 -9.71 -6.75
N GLU A 260 -22.10 -9.63 -7.58
CA GLU A 260 -20.71 -9.53 -7.16
C GLU A 260 -20.35 -8.20 -6.50
N THR A 261 -21.22 -7.20 -6.55
CA THR A 261 -21.08 -5.92 -5.80
C THR A 261 -21.65 -5.97 -4.40
N MET A 262 -21.80 -7.17 -3.84
CA MET A 262 -22.30 -7.42 -2.50
C MET A 262 -21.47 -6.74 -1.41
N ALA A 263 -22.13 -6.39 -0.29
CA ALA A 263 -21.44 -5.92 0.91
C ALA A 263 -20.75 -7.06 1.68
N LYS A 264 -21.28 -8.28 1.59
CA LYS A 264 -20.72 -9.50 2.17
C LYS A 264 -21.27 -10.72 1.44
N GLY A 265 -20.45 -11.73 1.25
CA GLY A 265 -20.80 -13.06 0.83
C GLY A 265 -20.40 -14.10 1.87
N TYR A 266 -21.08 -15.22 1.91
CA TYR A 266 -20.69 -16.40 2.67
C TYR A 266 -20.91 -17.64 1.82
N GLY A 267 -19.90 -18.51 1.78
CA GLY A 267 -19.93 -19.78 1.05
C GLY A 267 -19.90 -19.67 -0.47
N ILE A 268 -19.78 -18.47 -1.00
CA ILE A 268 -19.81 -18.19 -2.44
C ILE A 268 -18.43 -17.71 -2.95
N ASP A 269 -18.21 -17.90 -4.25
CA ASP A 269 -17.05 -17.40 -4.97
C ASP A 269 -17.45 -16.46 -6.11
N THR A 270 -16.47 -15.83 -6.74
CA THR A 270 -16.68 -15.07 -7.97
C THR A 270 -15.64 -15.46 -9.03
N GLU A 271 -16.07 -15.62 -10.27
CA GLU A 271 -15.19 -15.91 -11.39
C GLU A 271 -15.46 -14.98 -12.58
N PHE A 272 -14.55 -14.94 -13.55
CA PHE A 272 -14.80 -14.22 -14.78
C PHE A 272 -15.89 -14.92 -15.60
N LYS A 273 -16.86 -14.16 -16.09
CA LYS A 273 -17.96 -14.66 -16.91
C LYS A 273 -17.52 -15.40 -18.16
N ALA A 274 -16.40 -14.98 -18.74
CA ALA A 274 -15.74 -15.63 -19.86
C ALA A 274 -14.26 -15.26 -19.89
N ARG A 275 -13.45 -16.06 -20.58
CA ARG A 275 -12.02 -15.77 -20.81
C ARG A 275 -11.85 -14.41 -21.52
N GLY A 276 -11.08 -13.50 -20.93
CA GLY A 276 -10.84 -12.16 -21.47
C GLY A 276 -11.97 -11.16 -21.24
N CYS A 277 -13.02 -11.53 -20.48
CA CYS A 277 -14.05 -10.65 -20.03
C CYS A 277 -13.66 -10.04 -18.68
N SER A 278 -13.91 -8.73 -18.47
CA SER A 278 -13.74 -8.07 -17.18
C SER A 278 -14.93 -8.24 -16.24
N ASP A 279 -16.06 -8.74 -16.79
CA ASP A 279 -17.29 -8.98 -16.05
C ASP A 279 -17.16 -10.25 -15.19
N ARG A 280 -17.69 -10.23 -13.98
CA ARG A 280 -17.65 -11.35 -13.03
C ARG A 280 -19.05 -11.88 -12.80
N ILE A 281 -19.12 -13.10 -12.32
CA ILE A 281 -20.35 -13.74 -11.86
C ILE A 281 -20.11 -14.38 -10.50
N VAL A 282 -21.17 -14.49 -9.71
CA VAL A 282 -21.14 -15.27 -8.48
C VAL A 282 -21.26 -16.74 -8.80
N THR A 283 -20.39 -17.55 -8.18
CA THR A 283 -20.31 -19.01 -8.38
C THR A 283 -20.24 -19.74 -7.04
N SER A 284 -20.11 -21.06 -7.08
CA SER A 284 -19.99 -21.93 -5.90
C SER A 284 -21.18 -21.80 -4.94
N ILE A 285 -22.39 -21.64 -5.46
CA ILE A 285 -23.58 -21.42 -4.66
C ILE A 285 -24.14 -22.74 -4.13
N HIS A 286 -24.23 -22.90 -2.82
CA HIS A 286 -24.74 -24.09 -2.14
C HIS A 286 -25.84 -23.71 -1.13
N ASN A 287 -26.50 -24.72 -0.58
CA ASN A 287 -27.52 -24.51 0.43
C ASN A 287 -26.90 -23.92 1.72
N GLY A 288 -27.44 -22.80 2.17
CA GLY A 288 -26.94 -22.05 3.34
C GLY A 288 -26.04 -20.88 2.98
N ASP A 289 -25.62 -20.75 1.73
CA ASP A 289 -24.84 -19.61 1.26
C ASP A 289 -25.72 -18.36 1.10
N TYR A 290 -25.12 -17.18 1.24
CA TYR A 290 -25.87 -15.94 1.11
C TYR A 290 -25.04 -14.77 0.56
N LEU A 291 -25.76 -13.82 0.00
CA LEU A 291 -25.29 -12.48 -0.35
C LEU A 291 -25.97 -11.47 0.58
N LYS A 292 -25.22 -10.49 1.05
CA LYS A 292 -25.75 -9.36 1.80
C LYS A 292 -25.56 -8.07 1.00
N ILE A 293 -26.66 -7.42 0.70
CA ILE A 293 -26.65 -6.07 0.13
C ILE A 293 -26.95 -5.08 1.26
N ARG A 294 -26.22 -3.97 1.32
CA ARG A 294 -26.42 -2.90 2.32
C ARG A 294 -27.02 -1.66 1.68
N GLY A 295 -27.67 -0.84 2.51
CA GLY A 295 -28.18 0.47 2.10
C GLY A 295 -29.20 0.38 0.97
N VAL A 296 -30.09 -0.61 1.01
CA VAL A 296 -31.19 -0.77 0.05
C VAL A 296 -32.29 0.22 0.40
N ASP A 297 -32.71 1.02 -0.58
CA ASP A 297 -33.84 1.95 -0.45
C ASP A 297 -35.06 1.39 -1.18
N PHE A 298 -36.00 0.86 -0.42
CA PHE A 298 -37.27 0.36 -0.93
C PHE A 298 -38.28 1.48 -1.23
N LYS A 299 -37.90 2.75 -1.06
CA LYS A 299 -38.78 3.92 -1.25
C LYS A 299 -40.04 3.81 -0.43
N ASN A 300 -41.21 3.97 -1.07
CA ASN A 300 -42.51 3.92 -0.41
C ASN A 300 -43.13 2.51 -0.39
N GLY A 301 -42.38 1.49 -0.75
CA GLY A 301 -42.86 0.12 -0.89
C GLY A 301 -42.06 -0.86 -0.06
N GLY A 302 -42.12 -0.76 1.25
CA GLY A 302 -41.51 -1.72 2.16
C GLY A 302 -42.56 -2.19 3.15
#